data_d05f2c805a1c01158aeb5f4eb586f94d
#
_entry.id   d05f2c805a1c01158aeb5f4eb586f94d
#
_cell.length_a   1.000
_cell.length_b   1.000
_cell.length_c   1.000
_cell.angle_alpha   90.00
_cell.angle_beta   90.00
_cell.angle_gamma   90.00
#
_symmetry.space_group_name_H-M   'P 1'
#
loop_
_entity.id
_entity.type
_entity.pdbx_description
1 polymer ?
#
loop_
_entity_poly.entity_id
_entity_poly.type
_entity_poly.pdbx_seq_one_letter_code
_entity_poly.pdbx_strand_id
1 'polypeptide(L)'
;MITTQKTARLPKRAQVMRWMAAAMLPIAVVACSTEELLKANYPDQIEPAGLSTSLQGASALYAGAIGDFTVAFSGSAAGGFGQVMTTGYMTDEFAFGGTPPEIRQFDLRSVDASNGIGASTYNGLHSAREAAVRAAGVFKAIAPTDPRGGEMKALEAMLIVLMGENYCSGAPISTTTPTLTYGPSLTTVQALTLAVSTADAALALAGANAQVKSLAAVTKARAQLDLGQHAAAAATVAAVPTSFVYYVKHGTATERQKSITFTQGYNSHSFLVSNKEGINGLDFATAKDPRLPVDGSGAPSDFDVVTPMYFFAKYNSQDHAVVVSSGVEARLIEAEAALNASNPALWLSKLTEARVPYSMAAPADPGTAAERVDLMFRERAFAMFATAHRLGDLRRLVRQYGRDPAKVWPTGAYHKNGLTRGTDQNMAVPATEKNNPNFTACINRGA
;
A
#
# COMPACT_ATOMS: atom_id res chain seq x y z
N MET A 1 -20.94 22.38 85.87
CA MET A 1 -20.28 23.65 85.44
C MET A 1 -20.82 23.99 84.06
N ILE A 2 -21.75 24.93 84.01
CA ILE A 2 -22.44 25.40 82.83
C ILE A 2 -21.77 26.69 82.42
N THR A 3 -21.12 26.74 81.22
CA THR A 3 -20.52 27.93 80.68
C THR A 3 -21.38 28.46 79.51
N THR A 4 -22.06 29.55 79.76
CA THR A 4 -22.87 30.32 78.83
C THR A 4 -22.02 31.11 77.83
N GLN A 5 -22.19 30.84 76.51
CA GLN A 5 -21.61 31.69 75.44
C GLN A 5 -22.57 32.88 75.19
N LYS A 6 -22.03 34.07 75.31
CA LYS A 6 -22.67 35.34 74.91
C LYS A 6 -22.60 35.52 73.39
N THR A 7 -23.70 35.67 72.75
CA THR A 7 -23.80 36.10 71.34
C THR A 7 -23.60 37.58 71.21
N ALA A 8 -22.55 38.00 70.54
CA ALA A 8 -22.29 39.40 70.19
C ALA A 8 -23.12 39.83 68.97
N ARG A 9 -23.96 40.85 69.11
CA ARG A 9 -24.69 41.47 68.00
C ARG A 9 -23.76 42.43 67.23
N LEU A 10 -23.58 42.24 65.97
CA LEU A 10 -22.83 43.09 65.03
C LEU A 10 -23.63 44.40 64.75
N PRO A 11 -22.93 45.55 64.60
CA PRO A 11 -23.60 46.87 64.41
C PRO A 11 -24.22 47.00 63.00
N LYS A 12 -25.35 47.73 62.95
CA LYS A 12 -26.25 47.89 61.74
C LYS A 12 -25.53 48.41 60.47
N ARG A 13 -24.33 48.98 60.56
CA ARG A 13 -23.56 49.41 59.41
C ARG A 13 -22.97 48.30 58.56
N ALA A 14 -22.78 47.11 59.10
CA ALA A 14 -22.25 45.97 58.37
C ALA A 14 -23.31 45.27 57.49
N GLN A 15 -24.60 45.46 57.75
CA GLN A 15 -25.68 44.84 56.95
C GLN A 15 -25.92 45.57 55.63
N VAL A 16 -25.77 46.91 55.57
CA VAL A 16 -25.96 47.67 54.32
C VAL A 16 -24.84 47.36 53.29
N MET A 17 -23.60 47.14 53.75
CA MET A 17 -22.50 46.79 52.86
C MET A 17 -22.57 45.39 52.29
N ARG A 18 -23.31 44.47 52.93
CA ARG A 18 -23.54 43.09 52.42
C ARG A 18 -24.56 43.03 51.32
N TRP A 19 -25.55 43.98 51.26
CA TRP A 19 -26.55 44.08 50.20
C TRP A 19 -26.01 44.75 48.95
N MET A 20 -25.03 45.66 49.04
CA MET A 20 -24.36 46.27 47.86
C MET A 20 -23.35 45.30 47.21
N ALA A 21 -22.72 44.43 47.95
CA ALA A 21 -21.83 43.43 47.40
C ALA A 21 -22.56 42.28 46.67
N ALA A 22 -23.82 42.00 47.10
CA ALA A 22 -24.65 40.95 46.43
C ALA A 22 -25.35 41.43 45.16
N ALA A 23 -25.51 42.76 44.95
CA ALA A 23 -26.14 43.32 43.73
C ALA A 23 -25.17 43.54 42.57
N MET A 24 -23.81 43.51 42.78
CA MET A 24 -22.82 43.66 41.72
C MET A 24 -22.29 42.35 41.14
N LEU A 25 -22.69 41.19 41.66
CA LEU A 25 -22.18 39.88 41.20
C LEU A 25 -22.82 39.35 39.90
N PRO A 26 -24.01 39.73 39.45
CA PRO A 26 -24.54 39.21 38.20
C PRO A 26 -24.08 39.94 36.92
N ILE A 27 -23.30 41.02 37.02
CA ILE A 27 -22.87 41.79 35.82
C ILE A 27 -21.50 41.31 35.31
N ALA A 28 -20.74 40.55 36.09
CA ALA A 28 -19.39 40.07 35.71
C ALA A 28 -19.40 38.68 34.99
N VAL A 29 -20.54 38.02 34.84
CA VAL A 29 -20.64 36.67 34.25
C VAL A 29 -21.11 36.67 32.79
N VAL A 30 -21.46 37.81 32.22
CA VAL A 30 -21.99 37.91 30.83
C VAL A 30 -20.91 38.31 29.79
N ALA A 31 -19.65 38.49 30.18
CA ALA A 31 -18.62 39.01 29.30
C ALA A 31 -17.58 37.98 28.80
N CYS A 32 -17.76 36.72 29.10
CA CYS A 32 -16.95 35.67 28.46
C CYS A 32 -17.88 34.64 27.82
N SER A 33 -18.19 34.82 26.57
CA SER A 33 -18.73 33.74 25.75
C SER A 33 -17.61 32.70 25.62
N THR A 34 -17.84 31.55 26.21
CA THR A 34 -16.91 30.40 26.13
C THR A 34 -16.64 29.96 24.70
N GLU A 35 -17.41 30.40 23.73
CA GLU A 35 -17.20 30.14 22.30
C GLU A 35 -16.06 30.97 21.69
N GLU A 36 -15.75 32.20 22.19
CA GLU A 36 -14.60 32.97 21.68
C GLU A 36 -13.27 32.51 22.29
N LEU A 37 -13.27 32.00 23.51
CA LEU A 37 -12.05 31.45 24.17
C LEU A 37 -11.62 30.09 23.58
N LEU A 38 -12.49 29.39 22.88
CA LEU A 38 -12.20 28.11 22.21
C LEU A 38 -11.86 28.27 20.72
N LYS A 39 -11.97 29.47 20.17
CA LYS A 39 -11.44 29.80 18.84
C LYS A 39 -9.98 30.18 18.95
N ALA A 40 -9.13 29.17 19.14
CA ALA A 40 -7.70 29.32 18.88
C ALA A 40 -7.54 29.62 17.38
N ASN A 41 -7.35 30.90 17.04
CA ASN A 41 -7.02 31.31 15.68
C ASN A 41 -5.57 30.88 15.43
N TYR A 42 -5.37 29.68 14.87
CA TYR A 42 -4.08 29.23 14.36
C TYR A 42 -4.01 29.66 12.89
N PRO A 43 -3.30 30.74 12.55
CA PRO A 43 -3.24 31.25 11.16
C PRO A 43 -2.66 30.22 10.18
N ASP A 44 -1.95 29.19 10.71
CA ASP A 44 -1.33 28.13 9.92
C ASP A 44 -2.19 26.85 9.82
N GLN A 45 -3.40 26.83 10.41
CA GLN A 45 -4.32 25.71 10.33
C GLN A 45 -5.46 26.01 9.36
N ILE A 46 -5.72 25.04 8.48
CA ILE A 46 -6.88 25.11 7.58
C ILE A 46 -8.09 24.63 8.36
N GLU A 47 -9.09 25.50 8.53
CA GLU A 47 -10.37 25.11 9.11
C GLU A 47 -11.01 23.95 8.32
N PRO A 48 -11.68 22.98 8.99
CA PRO A 48 -12.27 21.82 8.31
C PRO A 48 -13.17 22.18 7.12
N ALA A 49 -13.93 23.27 7.21
CA ALA A 49 -14.74 23.78 6.11
C ALA A 49 -13.90 24.27 4.92
N GLY A 50 -12.68 24.80 5.17
CA GLY A 50 -11.75 25.25 4.14
C GLY A 50 -11.07 24.12 3.37
N LEU A 51 -11.03 22.90 3.92
CA LEU A 51 -10.42 21.74 3.26
C LEU A 51 -11.12 21.34 1.97
N SER A 52 -12.43 21.53 1.89
CA SER A 52 -13.25 21.17 0.72
C SER A 52 -13.60 22.32 -0.21
N THR A 53 -13.27 23.57 0.16
CA THR A 53 -13.72 24.77 -0.55
C THR A 53 -12.60 25.68 -1.07
N SER A 54 -11.34 25.34 -0.81
CA SER A 54 -10.17 26.12 -1.25
C SER A 54 -9.10 25.25 -1.92
N LEU A 55 -8.31 25.86 -2.80
CA LEU A 55 -7.18 25.17 -3.45
C LEU A 55 -6.09 24.79 -2.42
N GLN A 56 -5.92 25.59 -1.37
CA GLN A 56 -5.02 25.26 -0.27
C GLN A 56 -5.51 24.01 0.48
N GLY A 57 -6.82 23.94 0.77
CA GLY A 57 -7.43 22.76 1.39
C GLY A 57 -7.32 21.51 0.51
N ALA A 58 -7.58 21.64 -0.79
CA ALA A 58 -7.37 20.55 -1.75
C ALA A 58 -5.91 20.07 -1.77
N SER A 59 -4.95 20.99 -1.69
CA SER A 59 -3.52 20.66 -1.64
C SER A 59 -3.13 19.95 -0.35
N ALA A 60 -3.75 20.30 0.78
CA ALA A 60 -3.56 19.60 2.06
C ALA A 60 -4.14 18.18 2.02
N LEU A 61 -5.35 18.01 1.46
CA LEU A 61 -5.95 16.68 1.27
C LEU A 61 -5.12 15.81 0.33
N TYR A 62 -4.59 16.39 -0.75
CA TYR A 62 -3.67 15.71 -1.66
C TYR A 62 -2.41 15.23 -0.93
N ALA A 63 -1.73 16.09 -0.17
CA ALA A 63 -0.53 15.71 0.57
C ALA A 63 -0.83 14.60 1.60
N GLY A 64 -1.98 14.68 2.28
CA GLY A 64 -2.47 13.63 3.17
C GLY A 64 -2.69 12.30 2.46
N ALA A 65 -3.36 12.33 1.30
CA ALA A 65 -3.64 11.13 0.50
C ALA A 65 -2.35 10.46 -0.04
N ILE A 66 -1.36 11.25 -0.47
CA ILE A 66 -0.02 10.72 -0.83
C ILE A 66 0.64 10.06 0.37
N GLY A 67 0.56 10.66 1.57
CA GLY A 67 1.10 10.08 2.79
C GLY A 67 0.40 8.77 3.17
N ASP A 68 -0.93 8.73 3.10
CA ASP A 68 -1.72 7.52 3.37
C ASP A 68 -1.42 6.41 2.35
N PHE A 69 -1.31 6.76 1.06
CA PHE A 69 -0.89 5.82 0.02
C PHE A 69 0.51 5.27 0.30
N THR A 70 1.46 6.13 0.67
CA THR A 70 2.84 5.71 0.98
C THR A 70 2.86 4.67 2.10
N VAL A 71 2.10 4.91 3.19
CA VAL A 71 1.98 3.97 4.31
C VAL A 71 1.30 2.67 3.89
N ALA A 72 0.19 2.74 3.14
CA ALA A 72 -0.53 1.56 2.68
C ALA A 72 0.32 0.71 1.72
N PHE A 73 1.11 1.34 0.85
CA PHE A 73 1.94 0.66 -0.15
C PHE A 73 3.23 0.10 0.45
N SER A 74 4.05 0.94 1.08
CA SER A 74 5.40 0.58 1.53
C SER A 74 5.59 0.54 3.04
N GLY A 75 4.57 0.91 3.81
CA GLY A 75 4.59 0.85 5.27
C GLY A 75 5.16 2.10 5.94
N SER A 76 5.24 2.07 7.27
CA SER A 76 5.68 3.17 8.13
C SER A 76 6.34 2.63 9.39
N ALA A 77 7.44 3.24 9.85
CA ALA A 77 8.11 2.88 11.10
C ALA A 77 7.22 3.07 12.35
N ALA A 78 6.13 3.85 12.25
CA ALA A 78 5.12 3.96 13.30
C ALA A 78 4.25 2.68 13.48
N GLY A 79 4.61 1.57 12.82
CA GLY A 79 3.96 0.26 13.00
C GLY A 79 3.03 -0.16 11.86
N GLY A 80 3.07 0.52 10.72
CA GLY A 80 2.31 0.13 9.51
C GLY A 80 3.10 -0.78 8.60
N PHE A 81 2.73 -2.05 8.48
CA PHE A 81 3.24 -2.93 7.43
C PHE A 81 2.47 -2.64 6.13
N GLY A 82 3.19 -2.26 5.07
CA GLY A 82 2.59 -1.99 3.76
C GLY A 82 2.48 -3.24 2.88
N GLN A 83 1.86 -3.08 1.72
CA GLN A 83 1.70 -4.18 0.75
C GLN A 83 3.05 -4.76 0.30
N VAL A 84 4.07 -3.93 0.05
CA VAL A 84 5.43 -4.37 -0.33
C VAL A 84 5.96 -5.43 0.64
N MET A 85 5.79 -5.20 1.94
CA MET A 85 6.33 -6.07 2.97
C MET A 85 5.50 -7.35 3.14
N THR A 86 4.18 -7.20 3.29
CA THR A 86 3.29 -8.34 3.54
C THR A 86 3.20 -9.29 2.35
N THR A 87 3.11 -8.76 1.13
CA THR A 87 3.09 -9.60 -0.08
C THR A 87 4.46 -10.19 -0.40
N GLY A 88 5.54 -9.46 -0.14
CA GLY A 88 6.89 -9.95 -0.33
C GLY A 88 7.21 -11.16 0.54
N TYR A 89 6.76 -11.18 1.81
CA TYR A 89 6.86 -12.36 2.66
C TYR A 89 5.99 -13.54 2.19
N MET A 90 4.82 -13.28 1.61
CA MET A 90 3.94 -14.34 1.10
C MET A 90 4.45 -15.00 -0.19
N THR A 91 5.56 -14.51 -0.72
CA THR A 91 6.19 -15.00 -1.94
C THR A 91 7.62 -15.51 -1.64
N ASP A 92 8.46 -15.50 -2.63
CA ASP A 92 9.88 -15.81 -2.52
C ASP A 92 10.78 -14.56 -2.54
N GLU A 93 10.20 -13.34 -2.42
CA GLU A 93 11.00 -12.10 -2.42
C GLU A 93 11.75 -11.88 -1.11
N PHE A 94 11.06 -12.05 0.01
CA PHE A 94 11.60 -11.76 1.33
C PHE A 94 11.43 -12.93 2.30
N ALA A 95 12.42 -13.10 3.17
CA ALA A 95 12.42 -14.04 4.26
C ALA A 95 12.33 -13.29 5.60
N PHE A 96 11.59 -13.84 6.55
CA PHE A 96 11.45 -13.25 7.88
C PHE A 96 12.54 -13.71 8.84
N GLY A 97 13.50 -12.82 9.14
CA GLY A 97 14.61 -13.04 10.07
C GLY A 97 14.29 -12.78 11.55
N GLY A 98 13.04 -12.47 11.88
CA GLY A 98 12.62 -12.15 13.24
C GLY A 98 11.88 -13.30 13.96
N THR A 99 11.32 -12.98 15.15
CA THR A 99 10.65 -13.95 16.02
C THR A 99 9.12 -13.77 16.15
N PRO A 100 8.49 -12.57 15.96
CA PRO A 100 7.05 -12.38 16.11
C PRO A 100 6.22 -13.33 15.25
N PRO A 101 5.27 -14.07 15.86
CA PRO A 101 4.50 -15.09 15.14
C PRO A 101 3.55 -14.49 14.09
N GLU A 102 3.05 -13.28 14.30
CA GLU A 102 2.12 -12.61 13.38
C GLU A 102 2.77 -12.32 12.03
N ILE A 103 4.04 -11.85 12.02
CA ILE A 103 4.79 -11.61 10.78
C ILE A 103 5.16 -12.94 10.13
N ARG A 104 5.57 -13.93 10.94
CA ARG A 104 5.94 -15.26 10.44
C ARG A 104 4.80 -15.94 9.69
N GLN A 105 3.53 -15.68 10.02
CA GLN A 105 2.39 -16.23 9.30
C GLN A 105 2.40 -15.88 7.80
N PHE A 106 2.85 -14.66 7.43
CA PHE A 106 2.98 -14.27 6.01
C PHE A 106 4.08 -15.07 5.33
N ASP A 107 5.25 -15.15 5.92
CA ASP A 107 6.40 -15.89 5.37
C ASP A 107 6.13 -17.41 5.33
N LEU A 108 5.39 -17.96 6.30
CA LEU A 108 4.87 -19.31 6.28
C LEU A 108 3.78 -19.57 5.24
N ARG A 109 3.14 -18.54 4.69
CA ARG A 109 1.92 -18.63 3.87
C ARG A 109 0.78 -19.37 4.59
N SER A 110 0.54 -18.99 5.84
CA SER A 110 -0.54 -19.50 6.69
C SER A 110 -1.08 -18.35 7.53
N VAL A 111 -1.73 -17.38 6.85
CA VAL A 111 -2.21 -16.14 7.47
C VAL A 111 -3.64 -16.33 7.98
N ASP A 112 -3.80 -16.20 9.30
CA ASP A 112 -5.11 -16.24 9.92
C ASP A 112 -5.87 -14.93 9.68
N ALA A 113 -7.20 -15.03 9.47
CA ALA A 113 -8.05 -13.85 9.29
C ALA A 113 -8.12 -12.94 10.54
N SER A 114 -7.73 -13.42 11.71
CA SER A 114 -7.59 -12.66 12.96
C SER A 114 -6.21 -12.01 13.12
N ASN A 115 -5.27 -12.18 12.18
CA ASN A 115 -3.95 -11.60 12.23
C ASN A 115 -4.03 -10.07 12.25
N GLY A 116 -3.50 -9.45 13.32
CA GLY A 116 -3.59 -8.00 13.53
C GLY A 116 -2.84 -7.18 12.47
N ILE A 117 -1.70 -7.69 11.97
CA ILE A 117 -0.94 -7.06 10.87
C ILE A 117 -1.73 -7.14 9.58
N GLY A 118 -2.34 -8.30 9.28
CA GLY A 118 -3.21 -8.48 8.12
C GLY A 118 -4.38 -7.51 8.13
N ALA A 119 -5.04 -7.36 9.29
CA ALA A 119 -6.13 -6.41 9.47
C ALA A 119 -5.66 -4.95 9.29
N SER A 120 -4.53 -4.57 9.89
CA SER A 120 -3.95 -3.23 9.76
C SER A 120 -3.59 -2.90 8.31
N THR A 121 -2.96 -3.83 7.59
CA THR A 121 -2.57 -3.66 6.18
C THR A 121 -3.79 -3.53 5.26
N TYR A 122 -4.83 -4.33 5.48
CA TYR A 122 -6.10 -4.25 4.76
C TYR A 122 -6.80 -2.90 5.01
N ASN A 123 -6.96 -2.51 6.27
CA ASN A 123 -7.58 -1.24 6.65
C ASN A 123 -6.79 -0.04 6.08
N GLY A 124 -5.46 -0.14 6.03
CA GLY A 124 -4.59 0.86 5.41
C GLY A 124 -4.90 1.10 3.94
N LEU A 125 -5.15 0.02 3.16
CA LEU A 125 -5.56 0.16 1.76
C LEU A 125 -6.89 0.93 1.62
N HIS A 126 -7.88 0.59 2.44
CA HIS A 126 -9.19 1.26 2.41
C HIS A 126 -9.08 2.72 2.82
N SER A 127 -8.33 3.04 3.88
CA SER A 127 -8.12 4.41 4.34
C SER A 127 -7.41 5.26 3.28
N ALA A 128 -6.36 4.73 2.65
CA ALA A 128 -5.65 5.42 1.58
C ALA A 128 -6.55 5.63 0.35
N ARG A 129 -7.39 4.64 0.00
CA ARG A 129 -8.34 4.77 -1.10
C ARG A 129 -9.36 5.88 -0.83
N GLU A 130 -9.95 5.92 0.36
CA GLU A 130 -10.91 6.99 0.74
C GLU A 130 -10.26 8.37 0.77
N ALA A 131 -8.99 8.48 1.21
CA ALA A 131 -8.25 9.74 1.15
C ALA A 131 -8.05 10.21 -0.30
N ALA A 132 -7.69 9.29 -1.21
CA ALA A 132 -7.55 9.59 -2.64
C ALA A 132 -8.89 9.99 -3.28
N VAL A 133 -9.98 9.28 -2.98
CA VAL A 133 -11.35 9.60 -3.44
C VAL A 133 -11.76 11.00 -3.00
N ARG A 134 -11.54 11.33 -1.73
CA ARG A 134 -11.87 12.64 -1.16
C ARG A 134 -11.07 13.75 -1.83
N ALA A 135 -9.76 13.60 -1.96
CA ALA A 135 -8.89 14.59 -2.61
C ALA A 135 -9.29 14.79 -4.08
N ALA A 136 -9.51 13.70 -4.84
CA ALA A 136 -9.99 13.78 -6.23
C ALA A 136 -11.33 14.50 -6.34
N GLY A 137 -12.27 14.24 -5.43
CA GLY A 137 -13.59 14.89 -5.39
C GLY A 137 -13.49 16.41 -5.19
N VAL A 138 -12.61 16.86 -4.29
CA VAL A 138 -12.39 18.28 -4.05
C VAL A 138 -11.73 18.95 -5.25
N PHE A 139 -10.69 18.35 -5.86
CA PHE A 139 -10.11 18.89 -7.12
C PHE A 139 -11.15 19.00 -8.22
N LYS A 140 -11.99 17.98 -8.39
CA LYS A 140 -13.08 18.01 -9.38
C LYS A 140 -14.02 19.20 -9.17
N ALA A 141 -14.31 19.57 -7.92
CA ALA A 141 -15.24 20.65 -7.59
C ALA A 141 -14.62 22.04 -7.77
N ILE A 142 -13.34 22.24 -7.38
CA ILE A 142 -12.75 23.59 -7.27
C ILE A 142 -11.67 23.88 -8.32
N ALA A 143 -11.02 22.85 -8.87
CA ALA A 143 -9.95 22.95 -9.86
C ALA A 143 -10.01 21.76 -10.83
N PRO A 144 -11.05 21.61 -11.65
CA PRO A 144 -11.33 20.42 -12.45
C PRO A 144 -10.26 20.11 -13.53
N THR A 145 -9.40 21.10 -13.86
CA THR A 145 -8.30 20.93 -14.80
C THR A 145 -6.95 20.65 -14.13
N ASP A 146 -6.90 20.65 -12.80
CA ASP A 146 -5.68 20.34 -12.06
C ASP A 146 -5.37 18.83 -12.16
N PRO A 147 -4.19 18.44 -12.71
CA PRO A 147 -3.85 17.05 -12.92
C PRO A 147 -3.72 16.23 -11.63
N ARG A 148 -3.58 16.87 -10.46
CA ARG A 148 -3.58 16.20 -9.15
C ARG A 148 -4.88 15.44 -8.89
N GLY A 149 -6.03 15.91 -9.42
CA GLY A 149 -7.27 15.15 -9.40
C GLY A 149 -7.19 13.83 -10.15
N GLY A 150 -6.52 13.84 -11.31
CA GLY A 150 -6.23 12.64 -12.09
C GLY A 150 -5.21 11.71 -11.41
N GLU A 151 -4.19 12.26 -10.76
CA GLU A 151 -3.22 11.49 -9.99
C GLU A 151 -3.89 10.76 -8.81
N MET A 152 -4.77 11.42 -8.06
CA MET A 152 -5.54 10.78 -6.99
C MET A 152 -6.41 9.63 -7.51
N LYS A 153 -7.04 9.80 -8.68
CA LYS A 153 -7.78 8.71 -9.33
C LYS A 153 -6.89 7.55 -9.78
N ALA A 154 -5.68 7.82 -10.24
CA ALA A 154 -4.72 6.77 -10.61
C ALA A 154 -4.25 5.98 -9.37
N LEU A 155 -4.02 6.66 -8.25
CA LEU A 155 -3.66 6.00 -6.98
C LEU A 155 -4.85 5.23 -6.38
N GLU A 156 -6.08 5.74 -6.48
CA GLU A 156 -7.29 4.99 -6.14
C GLU A 156 -7.38 3.69 -6.94
N ALA A 157 -7.17 3.75 -8.27
CA ALA A 157 -7.16 2.57 -9.12
C ALA A 157 -6.06 1.57 -8.72
N MET A 158 -4.85 2.04 -8.40
CA MET A 158 -3.74 1.20 -7.94
C MET A 158 -4.10 0.48 -6.64
N LEU A 159 -4.73 1.15 -5.68
CA LEU A 159 -5.16 0.52 -4.43
C LEU A 159 -6.21 -0.57 -4.67
N ILE A 160 -7.11 -0.38 -5.65
CA ILE A 160 -8.09 -1.40 -6.04
C ILE A 160 -7.40 -2.58 -6.75
N VAL A 161 -6.38 -2.32 -7.59
CA VAL A 161 -5.54 -3.39 -8.18
C VAL A 161 -4.91 -4.24 -7.09
N LEU A 162 -4.28 -3.60 -6.09
CA LEU A 162 -3.66 -4.30 -4.96
C LEU A 162 -4.67 -5.12 -4.14
N MET A 163 -5.92 -4.67 -4.01
CA MET A 163 -6.98 -5.47 -3.41
C MET A 163 -7.28 -6.73 -4.25
N GLY A 164 -7.42 -6.58 -5.56
CA GLY A 164 -7.69 -7.70 -6.47
C GLY A 164 -6.56 -8.71 -6.58
N GLU A 165 -5.32 -8.24 -6.57
CA GLU A 165 -4.13 -9.09 -6.67
C GLU A 165 -3.78 -9.80 -5.37
N ASN A 166 -3.93 -9.12 -4.22
CA ASN A 166 -3.33 -9.59 -2.98
C ASN A 166 -4.32 -10.30 -2.05
N TYR A 167 -5.61 -10.01 -2.17
CA TYR A 167 -6.62 -10.56 -1.27
C TYR A 167 -7.46 -11.65 -1.95
N CYS A 168 -8.14 -12.44 -1.13
CA CYS A 168 -9.08 -13.43 -1.63
C CYS A 168 -10.24 -12.77 -2.40
N SER A 169 -10.76 -13.46 -3.38
CA SER A 169 -12.00 -13.07 -4.08
C SER A 169 -13.13 -12.93 -3.04
N GLY A 170 -13.85 -11.81 -3.05
CA GLY A 170 -14.89 -11.51 -2.07
C GLY A 170 -14.58 -10.33 -1.16
N ALA A 171 -13.43 -9.65 -1.32
CA ALA A 171 -13.13 -8.45 -0.56
C ALA A 171 -14.13 -7.32 -0.88
N PRO A 172 -14.80 -6.72 0.12
CA PRO A 172 -15.71 -5.61 -0.12
C PRO A 172 -14.95 -4.28 -0.29
N ILE A 173 -15.55 -3.36 -1.06
CA ILE A 173 -15.07 -1.99 -1.18
C ILE A 173 -16.15 -1.05 -0.67
N SER A 174 -16.04 -0.64 0.60
CA SER A 174 -16.92 0.31 1.26
C SER A 174 -16.48 1.75 1.02
N THR A 175 -17.39 2.72 1.19
CA THR A 175 -17.10 4.14 1.12
C THR A 175 -17.51 4.84 2.42
N THR A 176 -16.80 5.92 2.78
CA THR A 176 -17.08 6.69 4.00
C THR A 176 -17.53 8.12 3.70
N THR A 177 -17.53 8.53 2.44
CA THR A 177 -17.85 9.91 2.02
C THR A 177 -19.07 9.94 1.10
N PRO A 178 -20.09 10.76 1.37
CA PRO A 178 -20.29 11.63 2.55
C PRO A 178 -20.71 10.87 3.81
N THR A 179 -21.18 9.61 3.68
CA THR A 179 -21.60 8.73 4.78
C THR A 179 -21.08 7.33 4.54
N LEU A 180 -20.92 6.55 5.63
CA LEU A 180 -20.51 5.14 5.51
C LEU A 180 -21.56 4.36 4.70
N THR A 181 -21.09 3.77 3.60
CA THR A 181 -21.86 2.83 2.78
C THR A 181 -21.07 1.54 2.67
N TYR A 182 -21.64 0.48 3.22
CA TYR A 182 -21.04 -0.85 3.15
C TYR A 182 -21.12 -1.40 1.73
N GLY A 183 -19.96 -1.67 1.13
CA GLY A 183 -19.86 -2.29 -0.18
C GLY A 183 -20.14 -3.80 -0.14
N PRO A 184 -20.61 -4.37 -1.25
CA PRO A 184 -20.75 -5.81 -1.38
C PRO A 184 -19.39 -6.50 -1.52
N SER A 185 -19.35 -7.80 -1.27
CA SER A 185 -18.21 -8.65 -1.64
C SER A 185 -17.99 -8.62 -3.15
N LEU A 186 -16.81 -8.20 -3.58
CA LEU A 186 -16.42 -8.16 -4.98
C LEU A 186 -15.55 -9.36 -5.34
N THR A 187 -15.86 -10.04 -6.41
CA THR A 187 -14.92 -11.02 -6.99
C THR A 187 -13.64 -10.29 -7.46
N THR A 188 -12.54 -11.02 -7.57
CA THR A 188 -11.28 -10.49 -8.14
C THR A 188 -11.53 -9.82 -9.50
N VAL A 189 -12.34 -10.45 -10.37
CA VAL A 189 -12.68 -9.89 -11.69
C VAL A 189 -13.44 -8.57 -11.55
N GLN A 190 -14.42 -8.48 -10.64
CA GLN A 190 -15.18 -7.23 -10.42
C GLN A 190 -14.28 -6.12 -9.86
N ALA A 191 -13.39 -6.42 -8.90
CA ALA A 191 -12.46 -5.45 -8.36
C ALA A 191 -11.50 -4.93 -9.45
N LEU A 192 -10.90 -5.80 -10.24
CA LEU A 192 -10.01 -5.40 -11.33
C LEU A 192 -10.73 -4.64 -12.45
N THR A 193 -11.99 -4.98 -12.75
CA THR A 193 -12.83 -4.22 -13.70
C THR A 193 -13.11 -2.80 -13.16
N LEU A 194 -13.37 -2.66 -11.87
CA LEU A 194 -13.51 -1.37 -11.21
C LEU A 194 -12.19 -0.57 -11.29
N ALA A 195 -11.04 -1.21 -11.10
CA ALA A 195 -9.73 -0.57 -11.23
C ALA A 195 -9.51 -0.02 -12.65
N VAL A 196 -9.87 -0.79 -13.70
CA VAL A 196 -9.79 -0.35 -15.10
C VAL A 196 -10.63 0.93 -15.31
N SER A 197 -11.89 0.94 -14.89
CA SER A 197 -12.77 2.10 -15.05
C SER A 197 -12.32 3.32 -14.24
N THR A 198 -11.75 3.10 -13.05
CA THR A 198 -11.18 4.16 -12.22
C THR A 198 -9.93 4.77 -12.86
N ALA A 199 -9.08 3.93 -13.47
CA ALA A 199 -7.92 4.40 -14.22
C ALA A 199 -8.29 5.14 -15.51
N ASP A 200 -9.41 4.77 -16.18
CA ASP A 200 -9.96 5.54 -17.30
C ASP A 200 -10.38 6.95 -16.87
N ALA A 201 -11.01 7.08 -15.70
CA ALA A 201 -11.31 8.38 -15.13
C ALA A 201 -10.04 9.18 -14.80
N ALA A 202 -8.97 8.52 -14.33
CA ALA A 202 -7.68 9.15 -14.11
C ALA A 202 -7.07 9.68 -15.42
N LEU A 203 -7.09 8.92 -16.50
CA LEU A 203 -6.61 9.33 -17.84
C LEU A 203 -7.38 10.55 -18.36
N ALA A 204 -8.70 10.58 -18.17
CA ALA A 204 -9.53 11.72 -18.57
C ALA A 204 -9.19 13.01 -17.80
N LEU A 205 -8.77 12.89 -16.52
CA LEU A 205 -8.43 14.03 -15.66
C LEU A 205 -6.94 14.41 -15.73
N ALA A 206 -6.09 13.62 -16.36
CA ALA A 206 -4.64 13.86 -16.42
C ALA A 206 -4.26 15.11 -17.26
N GLY A 207 -5.16 15.62 -18.11
CA GLY A 207 -4.88 16.77 -18.97
C GLY A 207 -3.65 16.56 -19.86
N ALA A 208 -2.70 17.50 -19.82
CA ALA A 208 -1.42 17.40 -20.52
C ALA A 208 -0.31 16.75 -19.67
N ASN A 209 -0.56 16.39 -18.42
CA ASN A 209 0.46 15.86 -17.51
C ASN A 209 0.90 14.43 -17.90
N ALA A 210 2.08 14.31 -18.47
CA ALA A 210 2.63 13.03 -18.94
C ALA A 210 2.90 12.04 -17.80
N GLN A 211 3.27 12.51 -16.60
CA GLN A 211 3.52 11.69 -15.43
C GLN A 211 2.24 11.00 -14.95
N VAL A 212 1.15 11.77 -14.83
CA VAL A 212 -0.17 11.25 -14.42
C VAL A 212 -0.74 10.31 -15.49
N LYS A 213 -0.60 10.65 -16.77
CA LYS A 213 -1.00 9.75 -17.87
C LYS A 213 -0.28 8.41 -17.81
N SER A 214 1.02 8.44 -17.62
CA SER A 214 1.82 7.22 -17.55
C SER A 214 1.47 6.37 -16.33
N LEU A 215 1.29 6.99 -15.16
CA LEU A 215 0.84 6.31 -13.95
C LEU A 215 -0.51 5.62 -14.17
N ALA A 216 -1.50 6.36 -14.68
CA ALA A 216 -2.83 5.83 -14.94
C ALA A 216 -2.83 4.71 -16.01
N ALA A 217 -2.03 4.87 -17.08
CA ALA A 217 -1.92 3.87 -18.14
C ALA A 217 -1.30 2.56 -17.62
N VAL A 218 -0.20 2.62 -16.86
CA VAL A 218 0.42 1.42 -16.32
C VAL A 218 -0.50 0.74 -15.29
N THR A 219 -1.15 1.52 -14.42
CA THR A 219 -2.14 0.97 -13.47
C THR A 219 -3.30 0.26 -14.18
N LYS A 220 -3.85 0.89 -15.23
CA LYS A 220 -4.91 0.29 -16.05
C LYS A 220 -4.44 -1.01 -16.70
N ALA A 221 -3.27 -0.97 -17.32
CA ALA A 221 -2.73 -2.14 -18.03
C ALA A 221 -2.40 -3.29 -17.08
N ARG A 222 -1.94 -3.02 -15.86
CA ARG A 222 -1.74 -4.03 -14.82
C ARG A 222 -3.07 -4.74 -14.50
N ALA A 223 -4.15 -3.99 -14.27
CA ALA A 223 -5.48 -4.56 -14.07
C ALA A 223 -5.98 -5.38 -15.28
N GLN A 224 -5.76 -4.87 -16.50
CA GLN A 224 -6.10 -5.57 -17.74
C GLN A 224 -5.31 -6.88 -17.91
N LEU A 225 -4.02 -6.87 -17.56
CA LEU A 225 -3.17 -8.05 -17.58
C LEU A 225 -3.69 -9.12 -16.62
N ASP A 226 -4.08 -8.74 -15.41
CA ASP A 226 -4.66 -9.64 -14.41
C ASP A 226 -6.04 -10.19 -14.81
N LEU A 227 -6.78 -9.44 -15.65
CA LEU A 227 -8.03 -9.88 -16.29
C LEU A 227 -7.79 -10.79 -17.52
N GLY A 228 -6.53 -11.07 -17.91
CA GLY A 228 -6.21 -11.81 -19.11
C GLY A 228 -6.41 -11.03 -20.41
N GLN A 229 -6.58 -9.71 -20.34
CA GLN A 229 -6.80 -8.82 -21.49
C GLN A 229 -5.45 -8.34 -22.07
N HIS A 230 -4.58 -9.29 -22.43
CA HIS A 230 -3.17 -9.05 -22.80
C HIS A 230 -3.01 -8.01 -23.93
N ALA A 231 -3.78 -8.14 -25.02
CA ALA A 231 -3.69 -7.19 -26.13
C ALA A 231 -4.11 -5.77 -25.74
N ALA A 232 -5.15 -5.63 -24.92
CA ALA A 232 -5.60 -4.34 -24.41
C ALA A 232 -4.57 -3.73 -23.46
N ALA A 233 -3.96 -4.54 -22.60
CA ALA A 233 -2.91 -4.11 -21.68
C ALA A 233 -1.71 -3.54 -22.44
N ALA A 234 -1.19 -4.25 -23.45
CA ALA A 234 -0.11 -3.79 -24.31
C ALA A 234 -0.45 -2.48 -25.03
N ALA A 235 -1.65 -2.37 -25.61
CA ALA A 235 -2.08 -1.14 -26.28
C ALA A 235 -2.16 0.06 -25.31
N THR A 236 -2.60 -0.19 -24.07
CA THR A 236 -2.73 0.85 -23.03
C THR A 236 -1.37 1.47 -22.66
N VAL A 237 -0.29 0.69 -22.62
CA VAL A 237 1.04 1.16 -22.21
C VAL A 237 1.95 1.54 -23.38
N ALA A 238 1.53 1.39 -24.62
CA ALA A 238 2.37 1.59 -25.80
C ALA A 238 3.04 2.98 -25.86
N ALA A 239 2.37 4.02 -25.35
CA ALA A 239 2.89 5.39 -25.30
C ALA A 239 3.70 5.71 -24.02
N VAL A 240 3.82 4.80 -23.08
CA VAL A 240 4.56 5.03 -21.82
C VAL A 240 6.06 4.92 -22.10
N PRO A 241 6.87 5.97 -21.82
CA PRO A 241 8.31 5.90 -22.02
C PRO A 241 8.95 4.86 -21.08
N THR A 242 9.97 4.14 -21.57
CA THR A 242 10.72 3.19 -20.72
C THR A 242 11.41 3.88 -19.52
N SER A 243 11.74 5.17 -19.65
CA SER A 243 12.33 5.98 -18.58
C SER A 243 11.34 6.50 -17.55
N PHE A 244 10.02 6.27 -17.75
CA PHE A 244 9.00 6.68 -16.77
C PHE A 244 9.19 5.95 -15.45
N VAL A 245 9.14 6.69 -14.34
CA VAL A 245 9.05 6.12 -12.98
C VAL A 245 8.19 7.00 -12.10
N TYR A 246 7.25 6.41 -11.41
CA TYR A 246 6.48 7.02 -10.34
C TYR A 246 6.91 6.44 -8.99
N TYR A 247 7.27 7.33 -8.07
CA TYR A 247 7.75 6.97 -6.73
C TYR A 247 6.81 7.48 -5.66
N VAL A 248 6.72 6.74 -4.55
CA VAL A 248 6.42 7.30 -3.23
C VAL A 248 7.72 7.47 -2.46
N LYS A 249 7.81 8.52 -1.65
CA LYS A 249 9.02 8.86 -0.87
C LYS A 249 8.70 8.83 0.60
N HIS A 250 9.59 8.21 1.35
CA HIS A 250 9.62 8.32 2.79
C HIS A 250 10.30 9.64 3.22
N GLY A 251 10.29 9.95 4.50
CA GLY A 251 10.92 11.13 5.08
C GLY A 251 11.39 10.84 6.50
N THR A 252 12.15 11.76 7.09
CA THR A 252 12.74 11.59 8.43
C THR A 252 12.09 12.42 9.52
N ALA A 253 11.10 13.27 9.16
CA ALA A 253 10.53 14.25 10.09
C ALA A 253 9.67 13.60 11.20
N THR A 254 8.99 12.50 10.91
CA THR A 254 8.16 11.77 11.88
C THR A 254 8.30 10.28 11.70
N GLU A 255 8.01 9.48 12.74
CA GLU A 255 8.01 8.01 12.65
C GLU A 255 7.01 7.50 11.58
N ARG A 256 5.90 8.21 11.36
CA ARG A 256 4.94 7.87 10.30
C ARG A 256 5.55 8.02 8.90
N GLN A 257 6.47 8.94 8.69
CA GLN A 257 7.12 9.17 7.40
C GLN A 257 8.30 8.24 7.15
N LYS A 258 8.94 7.71 8.20
CA LYS A 258 10.09 6.82 8.06
C LYS A 258 9.68 5.47 7.48
N SER A 259 10.57 4.90 6.68
CA SER A 259 10.38 3.60 6.06
C SER A 259 10.49 2.46 7.08
N ILE A 260 9.46 1.61 7.14
CA ILE A 260 9.52 0.38 7.92
C ILE A 260 10.44 -0.66 7.27
N THR A 261 10.57 -0.68 5.95
CA THR A 261 11.42 -1.65 5.26
C THR A 261 12.90 -1.44 5.58
N PHE A 262 13.32 -0.17 5.78
CA PHE A 262 14.65 0.14 6.32
C PHE A 262 14.74 -0.28 7.79
N THR A 263 13.76 0.08 8.61
CA THR A 263 13.78 -0.22 10.06
C THR A 263 13.80 -1.73 10.31
N GLN A 264 12.97 -2.49 9.60
CA GLN A 264 12.93 -3.94 9.74
C GLN A 264 14.07 -4.66 8.99
N GLY A 265 14.60 -4.08 7.93
CA GLY A 265 15.75 -4.60 7.19
C GLY A 265 17.06 -4.32 7.92
N TYR A 266 17.57 -3.11 7.76
CA TYR A 266 18.90 -2.72 8.20
C TYR A 266 19.06 -2.53 9.71
N ASN A 267 17.99 -2.15 10.46
CA ASN A 267 18.11 -1.96 11.91
C ASN A 267 17.75 -3.21 12.70
N SER A 268 16.70 -3.93 12.28
CA SER A 268 16.18 -5.08 13.03
C SER A 268 16.49 -6.42 12.35
N HIS A 269 17.21 -6.45 11.24
CA HIS A 269 17.62 -7.66 10.51
C HIS A 269 16.53 -8.72 10.36
N SER A 270 15.27 -8.26 10.18
CA SER A 270 14.09 -9.13 10.13
C SER A 270 13.38 -9.13 8.79
N PHE A 271 13.61 -8.12 7.92
CA PHE A 271 13.10 -8.04 6.56
C PHE A 271 14.25 -8.24 5.59
N LEU A 272 14.45 -9.46 5.14
CA LEU A 272 15.65 -9.92 4.45
C LEU A 272 15.31 -10.40 3.04
N VAL A 273 16.20 -10.13 2.08
CA VAL A 273 16.07 -10.67 0.72
C VAL A 273 16.20 -12.18 0.79
N SER A 274 15.25 -12.92 0.22
CA SER A 274 15.30 -14.37 0.22
C SER A 274 16.29 -14.92 -0.81
N ASN A 275 16.67 -16.18 -0.64
CA ASN A 275 17.57 -16.86 -1.57
C ASN A 275 17.25 -18.35 -1.65
N LYS A 276 16.65 -18.78 -2.75
CA LYS A 276 16.25 -20.18 -2.98
C LYS A 276 15.37 -20.72 -1.85
N GLU A 277 14.39 -19.94 -1.46
CA GLU A 277 13.55 -20.26 -0.34
C GLU A 277 12.64 -21.46 -0.63
N GLY A 278 12.58 -22.41 0.30
CA GLY A 278 11.88 -23.66 0.09
C GLY A 278 12.43 -24.42 -1.12
N ILE A 279 11.56 -25.12 -1.86
CA ILE A 279 11.94 -25.90 -3.04
C ILE A 279 11.97 -25.04 -4.31
N ASN A 280 11.05 -24.05 -4.43
CA ASN A 280 10.78 -23.36 -5.70
C ASN A 280 11.20 -21.87 -5.70
N GLY A 281 11.73 -21.34 -4.60
CA GLY A 281 12.13 -19.94 -4.49
C GLY A 281 13.29 -19.60 -5.42
N LEU A 282 13.27 -18.37 -5.96
CA LEU A 282 14.32 -17.84 -6.81
C LEU A 282 15.59 -17.49 -6.01
N ASP A 283 16.70 -17.42 -6.70
CA ASP A 283 18.04 -17.14 -6.16
C ASP A 283 18.32 -15.63 -6.03
N PHE A 284 17.35 -14.88 -5.51
CA PHE A 284 17.38 -13.40 -5.49
C PHE A 284 18.68 -12.84 -4.92
N ALA A 285 19.12 -13.31 -3.75
CA ALA A 285 20.33 -12.77 -3.12
C ALA A 285 21.62 -13.16 -3.84
N THR A 286 21.69 -14.34 -4.47
CA THR A 286 22.93 -14.86 -5.08
C THR A 286 22.99 -14.75 -6.60
N ALA A 287 21.92 -14.35 -7.28
CA ALA A 287 21.87 -14.16 -8.73
C ALA A 287 22.80 -13.05 -9.24
N LYS A 288 23.18 -12.10 -8.38
CA LYS A 288 23.97 -10.90 -8.74
C LYS A 288 23.35 -10.12 -9.90
N ASP A 289 22.02 -10.06 -9.92
CA ASP A 289 21.28 -9.36 -10.95
C ASP A 289 21.40 -7.83 -10.74
N PRO A 290 21.77 -7.03 -11.75
CA PRO A 290 21.93 -5.58 -11.62
C PRO A 290 20.64 -4.85 -11.19
N ARG A 291 19.46 -5.43 -11.42
CA ARG A 291 18.17 -4.86 -11.02
C ARG A 291 17.95 -4.95 -9.51
N LEU A 292 18.55 -5.95 -8.90
CA LEU A 292 18.43 -6.27 -7.47
C LEU A 292 19.81 -6.21 -6.79
N PRO A 293 20.33 -5.01 -6.50
CA PRO A 293 21.55 -4.89 -5.70
C PRO A 293 21.28 -5.37 -4.27
N VAL A 294 22.12 -6.27 -3.79
CA VAL A 294 21.99 -6.91 -2.48
C VAL A 294 23.25 -6.65 -1.66
N ASP A 295 23.05 -6.18 -0.43
CA ASP A 295 24.08 -6.07 0.60
C ASP A 295 24.00 -7.27 1.55
N GLY A 296 25.06 -7.47 2.33
CA GLY A 296 25.12 -8.52 3.36
C GLY A 296 25.94 -9.74 2.93
N SER A 297 26.33 -10.54 3.93
CA SER A 297 27.22 -11.69 3.76
C SER A 297 26.50 -13.02 3.74
N GLY A 298 25.19 -13.04 4.04
CA GLY A 298 24.44 -14.27 4.29
C GLY A 298 24.73 -14.93 5.63
N ALA A 299 25.39 -14.22 6.55
CA ALA A 299 25.48 -14.67 7.94
C ALA A 299 24.08 -14.76 8.56
N PRO A 300 23.85 -15.64 9.55
CA PRO A 300 22.56 -15.74 10.23
C PRO A 300 22.13 -14.42 10.88
N SER A 301 20.83 -14.13 10.85
CA SER A 301 20.23 -12.97 11.51
C SER A 301 20.50 -12.98 13.03
N ASP A 302 20.74 -11.81 13.59
CA ASP A 302 21.00 -11.64 15.03
C ASP A 302 19.78 -11.98 15.91
N PHE A 303 18.57 -12.01 15.32
CA PHE A 303 17.33 -12.27 16.04
C PHE A 303 16.93 -13.75 16.08
N ASP A 304 16.97 -14.44 14.95
CA ASP A 304 16.53 -15.84 14.88
C ASP A 304 17.70 -16.82 14.73
N VAL A 305 18.90 -16.31 14.55
CA VAL A 305 20.19 -17.01 14.37
C VAL A 305 20.19 -18.08 13.27
N VAL A 306 19.26 -17.97 12.32
CA VAL A 306 19.05 -18.96 11.24
C VAL A 306 18.95 -18.30 9.87
N THR A 307 18.11 -17.26 9.72
CA THR A 307 17.81 -16.64 8.41
C THR A 307 19.02 -15.89 7.87
N PRO A 308 19.50 -16.18 6.63
CA PRO A 308 20.65 -15.47 6.07
C PRO A 308 20.37 -13.97 5.88
N MET A 309 21.27 -13.11 6.36
CA MET A 309 21.18 -11.66 6.25
C MET A 309 21.61 -11.20 4.86
N TYR A 310 20.62 -10.92 4.02
CA TYR A 310 20.75 -10.22 2.76
C TYR A 310 19.77 -9.06 2.74
N PHE A 311 20.24 -7.87 2.36
CA PHE A 311 19.46 -6.64 2.39
C PHE A 311 19.27 -6.08 0.98
N PHE A 312 18.08 -5.54 0.69
CA PHE A 312 17.86 -4.83 -0.56
C PHE A 312 18.53 -3.47 -0.50
N ALA A 313 19.65 -3.30 -1.22
CA ALA A 313 20.51 -2.13 -1.11
C ALA A 313 19.82 -0.79 -1.46
N LYS A 314 18.73 -0.82 -2.22
CA LYS A 314 17.92 0.39 -2.49
C LYS A 314 17.10 0.86 -1.28
N TYR A 315 16.96 0.04 -0.24
CA TYR A 315 16.19 0.35 0.98
C TYR A 315 17.11 0.65 2.17
N ASN A 316 18.27 1.25 1.92
CA ASN A 316 19.34 1.48 2.91
C ASN A 316 19.23 2.80 3.69
N SER A 317 18.13 3.53 3.59
CA SER A 317 17.88 4.75 4.37
C SER A 317 16.42 4.86 4.81
N GLN A 318 16.16 5.69 5.84
CA GLN A 318 14.81 5.92 6.37
C GLN A 318 13.88 6.64 5.40
N ASP A 319 14.45 7.36 4.43
CA ASP A 319 13.79 8.25 3.47
C ASP A 319 13.87 7.77 2.02
N HIS A 320 14.24 6.50 1.80
CA HIS A 320 14.33 5.97 0.44
C HIS A 320 13.02 6.10 -0.34
N ALA A 321 13.13 6.15 -1.66
CA ALA A 321 11.98 6.11 -2.56
C ALA A 321 11.59 4.67 -2.90
N VAL A 322 10.30 4.41 -3.02
CA VAL A 322 9.75 3.12 -3.44
C VAL A 322 9.03 3.27 -4.77
N VAL A 323 9.38 2.44 -5.75
CA VAL A 323 8.76 2.45 -7.08
C VAL A 323 7.35 1.87 -6.98
N VAL A 324 6.38 2.62 -7.48
CA VAL A 324 4.96 2.20 -7.57
C VAL A 324 4.62 1.74 -8.99
N SER A 325 5.16 2.44 -10.00
CA SER A 325 4.86 2.20 -11.41
C SER A 325 6.04 2.66 -12.28
N SER A 326 6.30 1.97 -13.38
CA SER A 326 7.46 2.29 -14.22
C SER A 326 7.26 1.96 -15.71
N GLY A 327 8.09 2.59 -16.56
CA GLY A 327 8.18 2.22 -17.96
C GLY A 327 8.79 0.84 -18.20
N VAL A 328 9.59 0.35 -17.25
CA VAL A 328 10.07 -1.05 -17.27
C VAL A 328 8.90 -2.01 -17.15
N GLU A 329 7.95 -1.75 -16.22
CA GLU A 329 6.71 -2.51 -16.11
C GLU A 329 5.91 -2.47 -17.41
N ALA A 330 5.79 -1.29 -18.04
CA ALA A 330 5.12 -1.15 -19.33
C ALA A 330 5.73 -2.07 -20.39
N ARG A 331 7.06 -2.12 -20.50
CA ARG A 331 7.76 -3.05 -21.44
C ARG A 331 7.51 -4.51 -21.09
N LEU A 332 7.47 -4.86 -19.80
CA LEU A 332 7.17 -6.22 -19.36
C LEU A 332 5.71 -6.63 -19.65
N ILE A 333 4.76 -5.69 -19.56
CA ILE A 333 3.36 -5.92 -19.97
C ILE A 333 3.28 -6.19 -21.47
N GLU A 334 3.96 -5.40 -22.29
CA GLU A 334 4.03 -5.64 -23.76
C GLU A 334 4.69 -6.99 -24.09
N ALA A 335 5.77 -7.33 -23.37
CA ALA A 335 6.44 -8.62 -23.54
C ALA A 335 5.48 -9.79 -23.22
N GLU A 336 4.78 -9.74 -22.07
CA GLU A 336 3.84 -10.80 -21.68
C GLU A 336 2.67 -10.91 -22.69
N ALA A 337 2.17 -9.79 -23.22
CA ALA A 337 1.16 -9.80 -24.27
C ALA A 337 1.67 -10.43 -25.56
N ALA A 338 2.90 -10.14 -25.97
CA ALA A 338 3.54 -10.75 -27.14
C ALA A 338 3.74 -12.27 -26.95
N LEU A 339 4.13 -12.69 -25.74
CA LEU A 339 4.24 -14.10 -25.38
C LEU A 339 2.89 -14.82 -25.51
N ASN A 340 1.82 -14.23 -24.98
CA ASN A 340 0.47 -14.76 -25.08
C ASN A 340 -0.02 -14.83 -26.53
N ALA A 341 0.37 -13.86 -27.37
CA ALA A 341 0.09 -13.85 -28.80
C ALA A 341 0.99 -14.80 -29.63
N SER A 342 1.81 -15.63 -28.99
CA SER A 342 2.78 -16.51 -29.63
C SER A 342 3.74 -15.80 -30.58
N ASN A 343 4.15 -14.58 -30.23
CA ASN A 343 5.11 -13.75 -30.98
C ASN A 343 6.46 -13.66 -30.22
N PRO A 344 7.33 -14.68 -30.33
CA PRO A 344 8.59 -14.73 -29.57
C PRO A 344 9.58 -13.61 -29.96
N ALA A 345 9.55 -13.13 -31.20
CA ALA A 345 10.43 -12.05 -31.64
C ALA A 345 10.06 -10.73 -30.94
N LEU A 346 8.79 -10.36 -30.88
CA LEU A 346 8.32 -9.18 -30.18
C LEU A 346 8.51 -9.32 -28.67
N TRP A 347 8.22 -10.48 -28.10
CA TRP A 347 8.46 -10.80 -26.69
C TRP A 347 9.92 -10.52 -26.28
N LEU A 348 10.88 -11.06 -27.07
CA LEU A 348 12.31 -10.89 -26.80
C LEU A 348 12.77 -9.42 -26.96
N SER A 349 12.23 -8.71 -27.98
CA SER A 349 12.47 -7.28 -28.16
C SER A 349 12.01 -6.48 -26.94
N LYS A 350 10.81 -6.74 -26.41
CA LYS A 350 10.29 -6.01 -25.25
C LYS A 350 11.01 -6.33 -23.95
N LEU A 351 11.44 -7.56 -23.75
CA LEU A 351 12.34 -7.92 -22.64
C LEU A 351 13.67 -7.19 -22.74
N THR A 352 14.22 -7.08 -23.95
CA THR A 352 15.47 -6.33 -24.19
C THR A 352 15.29 -4.84 -23.84
N GLU A 353 14.19 -4.22 -24.27
CA GLU A 353 13.84 -2.84 -23.91
C GLU A 353 13.73 -2.64 -22.38
N ALA A 354 13.14 -3.60 -21.67
CA ALA A 354 13.01 -3.58 -20.21
C ALA A 354 14.37 -3.67 -19.48
N ARG A 355 15.38 -4.24 -20.11
CA ARG A 355 16.75 -4.40 -19.57
C ARG A 355 17.66 -3.19 -19.80
N VAL A 356 17.33 -2.33 -20.77
CA VAL A 356 18.15 -1.16 -21.13
C VAL A 356 18.49 -0.25 -19.94
N PRO A 357 17.53 0.10 -19.03
CA PRO A 357 17.85 0.97 -17.89
C PRO A 357 18.88 0.39 -16.91
N TYR A 358 19.14 -0.90 -17.00
CA TYR A 358 20.08 -1.62 -16.13
C TYR A 358 21.38 -2.00 -16.85
N SER A 359 21.59 -1.52 -18.09
CA SER A 359 22.75 -1.83 -18.93
C SER A 359 22.95 -3.35 -19.15
N MET A 360 21.85 -4.11 -19.18
CA MET A 360 21.88 -5.56 -19.36
C MET A 360 21.72 -5.94 -20.83
N ALA A 361 22.42 -6.99 -21.26
CA ALA A 361 22.24 -7.57 -22.58
C ALA A 361 20.85 -8.20 -22.76
N ALA A 362 20.43 -8.39 -24.02
CA ALA A 362 19.24 -9.15 -24.36
C ALA A 362 19.30 -10.56 -23.72
N PRO A 363 18.20 -11.08 -23.21
CA PRO A 363 18.17 -12.46 -22.72
C PRO A 363 18.19 -13.43 -23.91
N ALA A 364 18.73 -14.64 -23.71
CA ALA A 364 18.65 -15.70 -24.69
C ALA A 364 17.21 -16.26 -24.74
N ASP A 365 16.71 -16.57 -25.93
CA ASP A 365 15.45 -17.30 -26.09
C ASP A 365 15.66 -18.77 -25.70
N PRO A 366 14.96 -19.32 -24.69
CA PRO A 366 15.12 -20.70 -24.26
C PRO A 366 14.55 -21.74 -25.25
N GLY A 367 13.77 -21.33 -26.23
CA GLY A 367 13.29 -22.17 -27.33
C GLY A 367 11.87 -22.70 -27.20
N THR A 368 11.43 -23.13 -26.03
CA THR A 368 10.07 -23.68 -25.84
C THR A 368 9.10 -22.65 -25.24
N ALA A 369 7.80 -22.82 -25.52
CA ALA A 369 6.77 -21.94 -24.95
C ALA A 369 6.76 -21.97 -23.42
N ALA A 370 6.95 -23.14 -22.81
CA ALA A 370 6.95 -23.28 -21.37
C ALA A 370 8.12 -22.55 -20.72
N GLU A 371 9.33 -22.71 -21.27
CA GLU A 371 10.54 -22.03 -20.77
C GLU A 371 10.52 -20.52 -20.99
N ARG A 372 9.87 -20.05 -22.08
CA ARG A 372 9.63 -18.60 -22.29
C ARG A 372 8.72 -18.02 -21.20
N VAL A 373 7.69 -18.74 -20.75
CA VAL A 373 6.87 -18.33 -19.59
C VAL A 373 7.74 -18.26 -18.34
N ASP A 374 8.56 -19.28 -18.08
CA ASP A 374 9.42 -19.28 -16.90
C ASP A 374 10.42 -18.10 -16.92
N LEU A 375 11.04 -17.83 -18.07
CA LEU A 375 11.91 -16.68 -18.25
C LEU A 375 11.16 -15.36 -18.09
N MET A 376 9.95 -15.22 -18.67
CA MET A 376 9.12 -14.02 -18.55
C MET A 376 8.87 -13.66 -17.08
N PHE A 377 8.43 -14.63 -16.28
CA PHE A 377 8.14 -14.40 -14.87
C PHE A 377 9.40 -14.28 -14.01
N ARG A 378 10.53 -14.85 -14.41
CA ARG A 378 11.82 -14.55 -13.80
C ARG A 378 12.26 -13.11 -14.08
N GLU A 379 12.13 -12.61 -15.32
CA GLU A 379 12.43 -11.22 -15.67
C GLU A 379 11.57 -10.24 -14.86
N ARG A 380 10.26 -10.54 -14.71
CA ARG A 380 9.36 -9.74 -13.89
C ARG A 380 9.78 -9.77 -12.41
N ALA A 381 10.11 -10.92 -11.86
CA ALA A 381 10.49 -11.08 -10.47
C ALA A 381 11.70 -10.19 -10.08
N PHE A 382 12.73 -10.13 -10.93
CA PHE A 382 13.90 -9.29 -10.66
C PHE A 382 13.66 -7.80 -10.96
N ALA A 383 12.94 -7.48 -12.05
CA ALA A 383 12.69 -6.10 -12.42
C ALA A 383 11.68 -5.39 -11.49
N MET A 384 10.71 -6.14 -10.97
CA MET A 384 9.63 -5.65 -10.11
C MET A 384 9.82 -6.04 -8.64
N PHE A 385 11.04 -6.42 -8.23
CA PHE A 385 11.35 -6.80 -6.85
C PHE A 385 10.99 -5.67 -5.87
N ALA A 386 10.34 -6.03 -4.77
CA ALA A 386 9.91 -5.10 -3.71
C ALA A 386 8.96 -3.97 -4.19
N THR A 387 8.08 -4.27 -5.14
CA THR A 387 7.07 -3.34 -5.67
C THR A 387 5.64 -3.87 -5.55
N ALA A 388 5.42 -4.88 -4.69
CA ALA A 388 4.13 -5.54 -4.46
C ALA A 388 3.50 -6.18 -5.72
N HIS A 389 4.30 -6.65 -6.67
CA HIS A 389 3.84 -7.32 -7.88
C HIS A 389 3.88 -8.85 -7.77
N ARG A 390 4.87 -9.37 -7.03
CA ARG A 390 5.22 -10.80 -7.08
C ARG A 390 4.04 -11.71 -6.76
N LEU A 391 3.20 -11.36 -5.77
CA LEU A 391 2.05 -12.18 -5.39
C LEU A 391 1.02 -12.28 -6.54
N GLY A 392 0.70 -11.15 -7.19
CA GLY A 392 -0.16 -11.12 -8.38
C GLY A 392 0.43 -11.93 -9.54
N ASP A 393 1.75 -11.81 -9.78
CA ASP A 393 2.45 -12.56 -10.82
C ASP A 393 2.38 -14.08 -10.59
N LEU A 394 2.60 -14.55 -9.35
CA LEU A 394 2.47 -15.96 -9.01
C LEU A 394 1.04 -16.48 -9.18
N ARG A 395 0.04 -15.67 -8.82
CA ARG A 395 -1.38 -15.99 -9.06
C ARG A 395 -1.70 -16.06 -10.54
N ARG A 396 -1.13 -15.19 -11.40
CA ARG A 396 -1.32 -15.29 -12.86
C ARG A 396 -0.67 -16.54 -13.44
N LEU A 397 0.50 -16.95 -12.97
CA LEU A 397 1.12 -18.23 -13.38
C LEU A 397 0.17 -19.41 -13.22
N VAL A 398 -0.62 -19.43 -12.14
CA VAL A 398 -1.63 -20.47 -11.92
C VAL A 398 -2.85 -20.25 -12.81
N ARG A 399 -3.47 -19.07 -12.76
CA ARG A 399 -4.76 -18.81 -13.39
C ARG A 399 -4.71 -18.73 -14.90
N GLN A 400 -3.64 -18.16 -15.47
CA GLN A 400 -3.55 -17.88 -16.90
C GLN A 400 -2.60 -18.81 -17.64
N TYR A 401 -1.60 -19.38 -16.94
CA TYR A 401 -0.59 -20.26 -17.54
C TYR A 401 -0.70 -21.71 -17.07
N GLY A 402 -1.71 -22.04 -16.23
CA GLY A 402 -1.99 -23.41 -15.79
C GLY A 402 -0.86 -24.05 -14.96
N ARG A 403 -0.02 -23.25 -14.31
CA ARG A 403 1.05 -23.78 -13.48
C ARG A 403 0.50 -24.35 -12.17
N ASP A 404 1.10 -25.43 -11.71
CA ASP A 404 0.78 -26.04 -10.41
C ASP A 404 1.20 -25.10 -9.26
N PRO A 405 0.29 -24.69 -8.36
CA PRO A 405 0.63 -23.84 -7.21
C PRO A 405 1.79 -24.38 -6.39
N ALA A 406 1.90 -25.70 -6.21
CA ALA A 406 2.97 -26.33 -5.47
C ALA A 406 4.37 -26.19 -6.13
N LYS A 407 4.41 -25.76 -7.41
CA LYS A 407 5.66 -25.48 -8.15
C LYS A 407 5.91 -24.00 -8.36
N VAL A 408 4.95 -23.14 -8.02
CA VAL A 408 5.02 -21.69 -8.21
C VAL A 408 5.49 -21.00 -6.95
N TRP A 409 4.91 -21.35 -5.79
CA TRP A 409 5.32 -20.79 -4.49
C TRP A 409 6.39 -21.61 -3.82
N PRO A 410 7.17 -21.03 -2.88
CA PRO A 410 8.03 -21.79 -1.98
C PRO A 410 7.24 -22.86 -1.23
N THR A 411 7.70 -24.10 -1.26
CA THR A 411 7.08 -25.26 -0.60
C THR A 411 8.10 -26.03 0.24
N GLY A 412 7.63 -27.06 0.96
CA GLY A 412 8.48 -27.91 1.80
C GLY A 412 8.74 -27.32 3.17
N ALA A 413 9.90 -27.67 3.75
CA ALA A 413 10.26 -27.22 5.09
C ALA A 413 10.44 -25.68 5.13
N TYR A 414 9.90 -25.08 6.17
CA TYR A 414 10.21 -23.71 6.51
C TYR A 414 11.60 -23.65 7.13
N HIS A 415 12.36 -22.59 6.86
CA HIS A 415 13.78 -22.52 7.21
C HIS A 415 14.07 -22.53 8.73
N LYS A 416 13.05 -22.38 9.57
CA LYS A 416 13.19 -22.39 11.04
C LYS A 416 12.03 -23.05 11.76
N ASN A 417 12.24 -23.34 13.04
CA ASN A 417 11.24 -23.88 14.00
C ASN A 417 10.64 -25.24 13.62
N GLY A 418 11.22 -25.99 12.69
CA GLY A 418 10.70 -27.30 12.27
C GLY A 418 9.31 -27.25 11.63
N LEU A 419 8.90 -26.08 11.12
CA LEU A 419 7.59 -25.87 10.51
C LEU A 419 7.62 -26.24 9.01
N THR A 420 6.44 -26.42 8.45
CA THR A 420 6.23 -26.61 7.01
C THR A 420 5.47 -25.42 6.45
N ARG A 421 5.82 -24.99 5.24
CA ARG A 421 5.12 -23.89 4.56
C ARG A 421 3.67 -24.25 4.30
N GLY A 422 2.78 -23.28 4.51
CA GLY A 422 1.38 -23.38 4.21
C GLY A 422 1.08 -23.24 2.71
N THR A 423 -0.21 -23.19 2.39
CA THR A 423 -0.71 -23.21 1.01
C THR A 423 -1.44 -21.94 0.58
N ASP A 424 -1.42 -20.88 1.40
CA ASP A 424 -2.07 -19.63 1.05
C ASP A 424 -1.49 -19.05 -0.24
N GLN A 425 -2.37 -18.63 -1.15
CA GLN A 425 -2.04 -18.01 -2.44
C GLN A 425 -2.51 -16.56 -2.51
N ASN A 426 -3.16 -16.08 -1.47
CA ASN A 426 -3.62 -14.71 -1.27
C ASN A 426 -3.81 -14.44 0.22
N MET A 427 -3.96 -13.16 0.56
CA MET A 427 -4.27 -12.75 1.94
C MET A 427 -5.77 -12.92 2.23
N ALA A 428 -6.09 -13.32 3.45
CA ALA A 428 -7.45 -13.32 3.93
C ALA A 428 -7.98 -11.90 4.09
N VAL A 429 -9.28 -11.71 3.85
CA VAL A 429 -10.00 -10.54 4.34
C VAL A 429 -10.11 -10.67 5.87
N PRO A 430 -9.83 -9.60 6.64
CA PRO A 430 -9.85 -9.66 8.09
C PRO A 430 -11.19 -10.11 8.66
N ALA A 431 -11.15 -10.84 9.76
CA ALA A 431 -12.36 -11.35 10.43
C ALA A 431 -13.33 -10.23 10.87
N THR A 432 -12.86 -8.99 11.00
CA THR A 432 -13.68 -7.81 11.31
C THR A 432 -14.66 -7.45 10.20
N GLU A 433 -14.44 -7.87 8.96
CA GLU A 433 -15.37 -7.64 7.85
C GLU A 433 -16.71 -8.35 8.03
N LYS A 434 -16.81 -9.35 8.90
CA LYS A 434 -18.10 -9.92 9.30
C LYS A 434 -19.09 -8.89 9.85
N ASN A 435 -18.62 -7.72 10.27
CA ASN A 435 -19.45 -6.61 10.73
C ASN A 435 -20.06 -5.81 9.58
N ASN A 436 -19.58 -5.98 8.35
CA ASN A 436 -20.17 -5.45 7.14
C ASN A 436 -21.36 -6.35 6.74
N PRO A 437 -22.62 -5.84 6.75
CA PRO A 437 -23.80 -6.66 6.46
C PRO A 437 -23.82 -7.20 5.03
N ASN A 438 -23.02 -6.63 4.11
CA ASN A 438 -22.93 -7.04 2.73
C ASN A 438 -21.73 -7.97 2.46
N PHE A 439 -20.89 -8.25 3.46
CA PHE A 439 -19.80 -9.21 3.32
C PHE A 439 -20.31 -10.63 3.51
N THR A 440 -20.15 -11.46 2.52
CA THR A 440 -20.62 -12.85 2.56
C THR A 440 -19.53 -13.82 2.99
N ALA A 441 -18.38 -13.78 2.33
CA ALA A 441 -17.21 -14.59 2.67
C ALA A 441 -16.02 -14.23 1.77
N CYS A 442 -14.85 -14.70 2.15
CA CYS A 442 -13.74 -14.95 1.23
C CYS A 442 -14.19 -16.06 0.25
N ILE A 443 -14.51 -15.71 -0.98
CA ILE A 443 -15.10 -16.66 -1.95
C ILE A 443 -14.08 -17.70 -2.41
N ASN A 444 -12.82 -17.28 -2.57
CA ASN A 444 -11.75 -18.15 -3.03
C ASN A 444 -10.41 -17.76 -2.41
N ARG A 445 -9.77 -18.71 -1.73
CA ARG A 445 -8.42 -18.61 -1.15
C ARG A 445 -7.33 -19.14 -2.09
N GLY A 446 -7.69 -19.67 -3.25
CA GLY A 446 -6.77 -20.04 -4.31
C GLY A 446 -6.24 -18.83 -5.09
N ALA A 447 -5.45 -19.11 -6.11
CA ALA A 447 -4.83 -18.09 -6.97
C ALA A 447 -5.85 -17.23 -7.70
#